data_ac3dfc7eb2d06e79ebf1d7e12002181b
#
_entry.id   ac3dfc7eb2d06e79ebf1d7e12002181b
#
_cell.length_a   1.000
_cell.length_b   1.000
_cell.length_c   1.000
_cell.angle_alpha   90.00
_cell.angle_beta   90.00
_cell.angle_gamma   90.00
#
_symmetry.space_group_name_H-M   'P 1'
#
loop_
_entity.id
_entity.type
_entity.pdbx_description
1 polymer ?
#
loop_
_entity_poly.entity_id
_entity_poly.type
_entity_poly.pdbx_seq_one_letter_code
_entity_poly.pdbx_strand_id
1 'polypeptide(L)'
;GAVVRFTDNPNDYLPAVATSWEGMECYNYSPLIYAYECENIAITGSGKLYPHMDVWSEWFSRPKAHMDALAGLYHKMSNGVPVEERQMAVGENNFRPHLIHLNRCSHILLDGFSIENSPFWTIHLYMCDEGLVRNLNVKAHGQNNDGIDLEMSRNFLVEDCTFDQGDDAVVIKSGRNHDAWRLGSPCENIVVRNCTVKAGHTLLGIGSELSGGVRNI
;
A
#
# COMPACT_ATOMS: atom_id res chain seq x y z
N GLY A 1 4.50 3.85 -24.60
CA GLY A 1 5.22 4.26 -23.40
C GLY A 1 6.26 3.25 -22.99
N ALA A 2 7.16 3.62 -22.08
CA ALA A 2 8.15 2.71 -21.53
C ALA A 2 7.50 1.65 -20.63
N VAL A 3 8.15 0.49 -20.50
CA VAL A 3 7.78 -0.54 -19.51
C VAL A 3 8.90 -0.64 -18.49
N VAL A 4 8.57 -0.37 -17.24
CA VAL A 4 9.50 -0.56 -16.11
C VAL A 4 9.21 -1.93 -15.50
N ARG A 5 10.21 -2.80 -15.48
CA ARG A 5 10.12 -4.14 -14.89
C ARG A 5 10.87 -4.17 -13.58
N PHE A 6 10.29 -4.86 -12.61
CA PHE A 6 10.90 -5.05 -11.29
C PHE A 6 11.22 -6.53 -11.11
N THR A 7 12.34 -6.82 -10.48
CA THR A 7 12.71 -8.18 -10.06
C THR A 7 11.74 -8.69 -8.99
N ASP A 8 11.62 -9.99 -8.85
CA ASP A 8 10.92 -10.65 -7.76
C ASP A 8 11.88 -11.35 -6.77
N ASN A 9 13.18 -11.08 -6.87
CA ASN A 9 14.15 -11.54 -5.89
C ASN A 9 14.04 -10.67 -4.61
N PRO A 10 13.59 -11.21 -3.47
CA PRO A 10 13.43 -10.43 -2.24
C PRO A 10 14.72 -9.76 -1.75
N ASN A 11 15.88 -10.32 -2.05
CA ASN A 11 17.16 -9.76 -1.62
C ASN A 11 17.46 -8.41 -2.28
N ASP A 12 16.87 -8.12 -3.45
CA ASP A 12 17.06 -6.84 -4.14
C ASP A 12 16.30 -5.69 -3.44
N TYR A 13 15.42 -6.04 -2.48
CA TYR A 13 14.61 -5.11 -1.69
C TYR A 13 15.08 -4.98 -0.24
N LEU A 14 16.33 -5.35 0.02
CA LEU A 14 17.01 -5.12 1.30
C LEU A 14 18.02 -3.96 1.19
N PRO A 15 18.33 -3.28 2.28
CA PRO A 15 17.86 -3.51 3.65
C PRO A 15 16.38 -3.20 3.85
N ALA A 16 15.78 -3.79 4.90
CA ALA A 16 14.40 -3.51 5.29
C ALA A 16 14.21 -2.01 5.57
N VAL A 17 13.06 -1.48 5.18
CA VAL A 17 12.71 -0.07 5.34
C VAL A 17 11.46 0.10 6.21
N ALA A 18 11.27 1.30 6.76
CA ALA A 18 10.08 1.65 7.52
C ALA A 18 8.84 1.65 6.60
N THR A 19 7.86 0.83 6.91
CA THR A 19 6.62 0.67 6.18
C THR A 19 5.47 0.34 7.12
N SER A 20 4.34 -0.06 6.58
CA SER A 20 3.18 -0.54 7.32
C SER A 20 2.67 -1.83 6.69
N TRP A 21 2.18 -2.74 7.51
CA TRP A 21 1.48 -3.95 7.08
C TRP A 21 0.10 -3.99 7.75
N GLU A 22 -0.95 -3.89 6.96
CA GLU A 22 -2.34 -3.93 7.45
C GLU A 22 -2.57 -3.03 8.67
N GLY A 23 -2.10 -1.77 8.60
CA GLY A 23 -2.29 -0.79 9.65
C GLY A 23 -1.30 -0.84 10.82
N MET A 24 -0.27 -1.65 10.74
CA MET A 24 0.77 -1.79 11.76
C MET A 24 2.13 -1.38 11.21
N GLU A 25 2.80 -0.43 11.84
CA GLU A 25 4.14 -0.03 11.42
C GLU A 25 5.16 -1.15 11.69
N CYS A 26 6.04 -1.38 10.73
CA CYS A 26 7.11 -2.38 10.79
C CYS A 26 8.24 -2.05 9.82
N TYR A 27 9.34 -2.78 9.92
CA TYR A 27 10.37 -2.81 8.90
C TYR A 27 10.19 -4.04 8.03
N ASN A 28 10.05 -3.82 6.72
CA ASN A 28 9.82 -4.89 5.74
C ASN A 28 10.67 -4.65 4.49
N TYR A 29 10.64 -5.59 3.55
CA TYR A 29 11.22 -5.40 2.22
C TYR A 29 10.81 -4.05 1.66
N SER A 30 11.76 -3.33 1.05
CA SER A 30 11.45 -2.07 0.37
C SER A 30 10.32 -2.27 -0.63
N PRO A 31 9.30 -1.41 -0.63
CA PRO A 31 8.39 -1.32 -1.75
C PRO A 31 9.14 -1.12 -3.07
N LEU A 32 8.56 -1.57 -4.17
CA LEU A 32 9.23 -1.52 -5.47
C LEU A 32 9.50 -0.07 -5.91
N ILE A 33 8.59 0.84 -5.56
CA ILE A 33 8.79 2.29 -5.61
C ILE A 33 8.50 2.82 -4.22
N TYR A 34 9.50 3.44 -3.59
CA TYR A 34 9.44 3.89 -2.22
C TYR A 34 9.91 5.34 -2.07
N ALA A 35 9.16 6.10 -1.29
CA ALA A 35 9.59 7.41 -0.81
C ALA A 35 9.18 7.58 0.66
N TYR A 36 10.04 8.21 1.44
CA TYR A 36 9.84 8.47 2.86
C TYR A 36 10.17 9.93 3.19
N GLU A 37 9.20 10.63 3.79
CA GLU A 37 9.33 12.05 4.18
C GLU A 37 9.81 12.96 3.02
N CYS A 38 9.26 12.73 1.82
CA CYS A 38 9.59 13.50 0.63
C CYS A 38 8.45 14.46 0.25
N GLU A 39 8.81 15.54 -0.41
CA GLU A 39 7.86 16.52 -0.94
C GLU A 39 7.95 16.64 -2.47
N ASN A 40 6.87 17.09 -3.10
CA ASN A 40 6.80 17.34 -4.53
C ASN A 40 7.15 16.11 -5.39
N ILE A 41 6.49 14.98 -5.11
CA ILE A 41 6.70 13.71 -5.82
C ILE A 41 5.74 13.64 -7.00
N ALA A 42 6.27 13.26 -8.17
CA ALA A 42 5.43 12.96 -9.33
C ALA A 42 5.87 11.67 -10.04
N ILE A 43 4.89 10.81 -10.35
CA ILE A 43 5.04 9.71 -11.31
C ILE A 43 4.04 9.96 -12.42
N THR A 44 4.53 10.25 -13.63
CA THR A 44 3.68 10.68 -14.73
C THR A 44 4.04 10.01 -16.05
N GLY A 45 3.11 10.03 -16.99
CA GLY A 45 3.32 9.54 -18.35
C GLY A 45 2.49 8.32 -18.69
N SER A 46 2.61 7.82 -19.91
CA SER A 46 1.79 6.71 -20.45
C SER A 46 2.51 5.35 -20.42
N GLY A 47 3.50 5.20 -19.54
CA GLY A 47 4.26 3.96 -19.34
C GLY A 47 3.50 2.90 -18.55
N LYS A 48 4.15 1.75 -18.37
CA LYS A 48 3.64 0.65 -17.57
C LYS A 48 4.65 0.24 -16.49
N LEU A 49 4.17 0.03 -15.27
CA LEU A 49 4.89 -0.62 -14.20
C LEU A 49 4.50 -2.10 -14.20
N TYR A 50 5.47 -2.98 -14.24
CA TYR A 50 5.27 -4.42 -14.38
C TYR A 50 6.26 -5.20 -13.51
N PRO A 51 5.89 -5.61 -12.31
CA PRO A 51 6.71 -6.49 -11.49
C PRO A 51 6.68 -7.93 -12.01
N HIS A 52 7.80 -8.64 -11.92
CA HIS A 52 7.82 -10.08 -11.96
C HIS A 52 7.15 -10.64 -10.70
N MET A 53 6.43 -11.76 -10.83
CA MET A 53 5.54 -12.23 -9.77
C MET A 53 5.82 -13.67 -9.33
N ASP A 54 6.80 -14.35 -9.90
CA ASP A 54 6.99 -15.79 -9.66
C ASP A 54 7.18 -16.09 -8.16
N VAL A 55 8.08 -15.36 -7.49
CA VAL A 55 8.31 -15.51 -6.05
C VAL A 55 7.15 -14.92 -5.23
N TRP A 56 6.69 -13.71 -5.58
CA TRP A 56 5.64 -13.07 -4.79
C TRP A 56 4.32 -13.82 -4.81
N SER A 57 3.97 -14.47 -5.94
CA SER A 57 2.74 -15.24 -6.06
C SER A 57 2.72 -16.52 -5.20
N GLU A 58 3.89 -17.12 -4.97
CA GLU A 58 4.01 -18.23 -4.02
C GLU A 58 3.59 -17.83 -2.61
N TRP A 59 3.88 -16.56 -2.23
CA TRP A 59 3.56 -16.04 -0.91
C TRP A 59 2.07 -15.67 -0.73
N PHE A 60 1.27 -15.70 -1.79
CA PHE A 60 -0.18 -15.49 -1.69
C PHE A 60 -0.87 -16.59 -0.87
N SER A 61 -0.30 -17.78 -0.80
CA SER A 61 -0.84 -18.89 -0.03
C SER A 61 -0.87 -18.66 1.48
N ARG A 62 -0.14 -17.65 1.97
CA ARG A 62 0.00 -17.29 3.39
C ARG A 62 0.38 -18.51 4.23
N PRO A 63 1.57 -19.11 4.02
CA PRO A 63 2.00 -20.31 4.73
C PRO A 63 2.02 -20.10 6.25
N LYS A 64 2.08 -21.20 7.01
CA LYS A 64 2.04 -21.14 8.48
C LYS A 64 3.09 -20.19 9.06
N ALA A 65 4.29 -20.15 8.51
CA ALA A 65 5.36 -19.24 8.96
C ALA A 65 4.95 -17.76 8.82
N HIS A 66 4.29 -17.39 7.70
CA HIS A 66 3.73 -16.05 7.51
C HIS A 66 2.65 -15.74 8.56
N MET A 67 1.74 -16.67 8.82
CA MET A 67 0.66 -16.46 9.80
C MET A 67 1.20 -16.34 11.23
N ASP A 68 2.21 -17.11 11.59
CA ASP A 68 2.88 -17.01 12.89
C ASP A 68 3.61 -15.65 13.02
N ALA A 69 4.30 -15.21 11.98
CA ALA A 69 4.96 -13.92 11.94
C ALA A 69 3.98 -12.75 12.01
N LEU A 70 2.83 -12.86 11.34
CA LEU A 70 1.75 -11.87 11.41
C LEU A 70 1.17 -11.79 12.82
N ALA A 71 0.89 -12.93 13.46
CA ALA A 71 0.46 -12.96 14.87
C ALA A 71 1.51 -12.34 15.79
N GLY A 72 2.79 -12.59 15.52
CA GLY A 72 3.92 -11.95 16.21
C GLY A 72 3.94 -10.43 16.06
N LEU A 73 3.66 -9.91 14.84
CA LEU A 73 3.57 -8.47 14.59
C LEU A 73 2.39 -7.84 15.37
N TYR A 74 1.22 -8.48 15.36
CA TYR A 74 0.08 -8.06 16.20
C TYR A 74 0.46 -7.98 17.69
N HIS A 75 1.14 -9.02 18.20
CA HIS A 75 1.58 -9.04 19.59
C HIS A 75 2.57 -7.90 19.88
N LYS A 76 3.56 -7.70 19.04
CA LYS A 76 4.54 -6.61 19.19
C LYS A 76 3.87 -5.23 19.19
N MET A 77 2.97 -4.98 18.24
CA MET A 77 2.21 -3.73 18.15
C MET A 77 1.38 -3.51 19.42
N SER A 78 0.63 -4.52 19.87
CA SER A 78 -0.25 -4.41 21.03
C SER A 78 0.50 -4.19 22.36
N ASN A 79 1.77 -4.58 22.44
CA ASN A 79 2.62 -4.40 23.59
C ASN A 79 3.58 -3.20 23.48
N GLY A 80 3.39 -2.34 22.45
CA GLY A 80 4.18 -1.14 22.30
C GLY A 80 5.67 -1.38 22.02
N VAL A 81 6.02 -2.53 21.43
CA VAL A 81 7.39 -2.80 20.99
C VAL A 81 7.81 -1.74 19.97
N PRO A 82 8.98 -1.11 20.08
CA PRO A 82 9.46 -0.13 19.11
C PRO A 82 9.38 -0.63 17.67
N VAL A 83 9.03 0.27 16.73
CA VAL A 83 8.82 -0.09 15.33
C VAL A 83 10.07 -0.69 14.71
N GLU A 84 11.24 -0.19 15.09
CA GLU A 84 12.56 -0.64 14.64
C GLU A 84 12.85 -2.10 15.01
N GLU A 85 12.21 -2.63 16.05
CA GLU A 85 12.32 -4.01 16.48
C GLU A 85 11.30 -4.95 15.80
N ARG A 86 10.41 -4.39 14.99
CA ARG A 86 9.38 -5.14 14.24
C ARG A 86 9.90 -5.50 12.85
N GLN A 87 10.96 -6.32 12.80
CA GLN A 87 11.62 -6.73 11.55
C GLN A 87 10.85 -7.89 10.91
N MET A 88 10.26 -7.64 9.71
CA MET A 88 9.42 -8.62 9.02
C MET A 88 10.08 -9.21 7.76
N ALA A 89 11.07 -8.54 7.17
CA ALA A 89 11.84 -9.03 6.03
C ALA A 89 12.92 -10.05 6.48
N VAL A 90 12.52 -11.09 7.19
CA VAL A 90 13.43 -12.09 7.76
C VAL A 90 12.88 -13.51 7.58
N GLY A 91 13.77 -14.46 7.29
CA GLY A 91 13.45 -15.88 7.19
C GLY A 91 12.28 -16.16 6.24
N GLU A 92 11.37 -17.02 6.67
CA GLU A 92 10.19 -17.46 5.92
C GLU A 92 8.91 -16.65 6.24
N ASN A 93 9.06 -15.42 6.75
CA ASN A 93 7.93 -14.56 7.09
C ASN A 93 7.06 -14.22 5.88
N ASN A 94 7.66 -14.13 4.69
CA ASN A 94 6.97 -13.92 3.42
C ASN A 94 6.03 -12.69 3.41
N PHE A 95 6.50 -11.59 4.00
CA PHE A 95 5.79 -10.31 3.98
C PHE A 95 6.07 -9.60 2.66
N ARG A 96 5.10 -9.63 1.77
CA ARG A 96 5.19 -9.04 0.44
C ARG A 96 5.31 -7.51 0.50
N PRO A 97 6.17 -6.87 -0.28
CA PRO A 97 6.22 -5.40 -0.35
C PRO A 97 5.03 -4.82 -1.11
N HIS A 98 4.66 -3.58 -0.84
CA HIS A 98 3.79 -2.80 -1.72
C HIS A 98 4.47 -2.54 -3.07
N LEU A 99 3.70 -2.28 -4.14
CA LEU A 99 4.32 -1.84 -5.39
C LEU A 99 4.78 -0.39 -5.28
N ILE A 100 3.87 0.53 -4.97
CA ILE A 100 4.20 1.94 -4.69
C ILE A 100 3.83 2.22 -3.24
N HIS A 101 4.77 2.70 -2.46
CA HIS A 101 4.52 3.13 -1.09
C HIS A 101 5.14 4.50 -0.84
N LEU A 102 4.29 5.50 -0.69
CA LEU A 102 4.70 6.84 -0.29
C LEU A 102 4.35 7.01 1.18
N ASN A 103 5.36 7.24 2.01
CA ASN A 103 5.26 7.27 3.45
C ASN A 103 5.61 8.66 3.96
N ARG A 104 4.65 9.34 4.60
CA ARG A 104 4.80 10.72 5.12
C ARG A 104 5.25 11.73 4.06
N CYS A 105 4.71 11.57 2.86
CA CYS A 105 5.04 12.44 1.73
C CYS A 105 3.96 13.49 1.50
N SER A 106 4.29 14.58 0.80
CA SER A 106 3.34 15.64 0.47
C SER A 106 3.48 16.14 -0.97
N HIS A 107 2.41 16.79 -1.47
CA HIS A 107 2.33 17.35 -2.83
C HIS A 107 2.61 16.26 -3.89
N ILE A 108 1.70 15.28 -3.96
CA ILE A 108 1.86 14.06 -4.75
C ILE A 108 1.05 14.14 -6.03
N LEU A 109 1.65 13.77 -7.17
CA LEU A 109 0.98 13.58 -8.44
C LEU A 109 1.27 12.19 -9.02
N LEU A 110 0.23 11.38 -9.17
CA LEU A 110 0.27 10.11 -9.90
C LEU A 110 -0.65 10.24 -11.12
N ASP A 111 -0.11 10.26 -12.35
CA ASP A 111 -0.90 10.60 -13.54
C ASP A 111 -0.52 9.79 -14.79
N GLY A 112 -1.49 9.12 -15.38
CA GLY A 112 -1.47 8.65 -16.77
C GLY A 112 -0.86 7.28 -17.03
N PHE A 113 -0.21 6.63 -16.06
CA PHE A 113 0.46 5.36 -16.25
C PHE A 113 -0.44 4.16 -15.95
N SER A 114 0.03 2.98 -16.36
CA SER A 114 -0.63 1.71 -16.07
C SER A 114 0.20 0.87 -15.12
N ILE A 115 -0.48 0.07 -14.32
CA ILE A 115 0.13 -0.96 -13.47
C ILE A 115 -0.46 -2.31 -13.87
N GLU A 116 0.38 -3.32 -13.99
CA GLU A 116 -0.04 -4.70 -14.21
C GLU A 116 0.71 -5.60 -13.23
N ASN A 117 -0.03 -6.20 -12.33
CA ASN A 117 0.40 -6.98 -11.16
C ASN A 117 0.94 -6.15 -9.98
N SER A 118 0.86 -6.72 -8.79
CA SER A 118 1.43 -6.17 -7.56
C SER A 118 1.71 -7.30 -6.56
N PRO A 119 2.80 -7.23 -5.79
CA PRO A 119 3.03 -8.21 -4.72
C PRO A 119 2.01 -8.14 -3.58
N PHE A 120 1.55 -6.94 -3.24
CA PHE A 120 0.61 -6.65 -2.14
C PHE A 120 -0.28 -5.47 -2.54
N TRP A 121 -0.73 -4.62 -1.63
CA TRP A 121 -1.45 -3.37 -1.95
C TRP A 121 -0.69 -2.59 -3.02
N THR A 122 -1.40 -2.19 -4.08
CA THR A 122 -0.72 -1.71 -5.28
C THR A 122 -0.16 -0.30 -5.09
N ILE A 123 -0.99 0.64 -4.64
CA ILE A 123 -0.56 2.01 -4.33
C ILE A 123 -0.96 2.30 -2.89
N HIS A 124 0.00 2.40 -2.01
CA HIS A 124 -0.20 2.71 -0.60
C HIS A 124 0.30 4.11 -0.29
N LEU A 125 -0.63 5.00 0.01
CA LEU A 125 -0.38 6.38 0.44
C LEU A 125 -0.57 6.45 1.95
N TYR A 126 0.55 6.43 2.68
CA TYR A 126 0.58 6.30 4.13
C TYR A 126 0.98 7.61 4.80
N MET A 127 0.08 8.19 5.60
CA MET A 127 0.28 9.47 6.29
C MET A 127 0.71 10.61 5.33
N CYS A 128 0.18 10.58 4.11
CA CYS A 128 0.47 11.56 3.07
C CYS A 128 -0.50 12.74 3.11
N ASP A 129 -0.06 13.88 2.58
CA ASP A 129 -0.87 15.09 2.51
C ASP A 129 -0.81 15.74 1.13
N GLU A 130 -1.96 16.20 0.64
CA GLU A 130 -2.10 16.88 -0.65
C GLU A 130 -1.67 16.04 -1.85
N GLY A 131 -2.63 15.39 -2.49
CA GLY A 131 -2.31 14.56 -3.66
C GLY A 131 -3.42 14.49 -4.70
N LEU A 132 -2.97 14.28 -5.92
CA LEU A 132 -3.80 14.00 -7.08
C LEU A 132 -3.39 12.69 -7.72
N VAL A 133 -4.33 11.76 -7.78
CA VAL A 133 -4.17 10.47 -8.48
C VAL A 133 -5.19 10.41 -9.59
N ARG A 134 -4.75 10.33 -10.85
CA ARG A 134 -5.68 10.34 -11.97
C ARG A 134 -5.20 9.59 -13.20
N ASN A 135 -6.15 9.25 -14.07
CA ASN A 135 -5.90 8.63 -15.36
C ASN A 135 -5.08 7.32 -15.25
N LEU A 136 -5.16 6.63 -14.14
CA LEU A 136 -4.44 5.36 -13.94
C LEU A 136 -5.28 4.18 -14.45
N ASN A 137 -4.58 3.17 -14.97
CA ASN A 137 -5.15 1.87 -15.26
C ASN A 137 -4.43 0.82 -14.41
N VAL A 138 -5.08 0.37 -13.35
CA VAL A 138 -4.49 -0.51 -12.34
C VAL A 138 -5.13 -1.89 -12.46
N LYS A 139 -4.29 -2.92 -12.70
CA LYS A 139 -4.71 -4.30 -12.80
C LYS A 139 -3.79 -5.19 -11.97
N ALA A 140 -4.34 -5.85 -10.96
CA ALA A 140 -3.60 -6.80 -10.15
C ALA A 140 -4.56 -7.84 -9.53
N HIS A 141 -4.36 -9.11 -9.84
CA HIS A 141 -5.18 -10.21 -9.33
C HIS A 141 -4.35 -11.15 -8.46
N GLY A 142 -4.45 -10.97 -7.17
CA GLY A 142 -3.83 -11.80 -6.15
C GLY A 142 -4.41 -11.46 -4.79
N GLN A 143 -3.93 -12.11 -3.77
CA GLN A 143 -4.39 -11.85 -2.41
C GLN A 143 -3.92 -10.46 -1.93
N ASN A 144 -4.84 -9.67 -1.40
CA ASN A 144 -4.59 -8.29 -0.95
C ASN A 144 -4.05 -7.39 -2.08
N ASN A 145 -4.51 -7.59 -3.31
CA ASN A 145 -4.19 -6.69 -4.41
C ASN A 145 -5.24 -5.58 -4.51
N ASP A 146 -5.28 -4.76 -3.47
CA ASP A 146 -6.03 -3.51 -3.47
C ASP A 146 -5.40 -2.53 -4.47
N GLY A 147 -6.21 -1.68 -5.08
CA GLY A 147 -5.73 -0.72 -6.09
C GLY A 147 -5.03 0.48 -5.48
N ILE A 148 -5.75 1.25 -4.67
CA ILE A 148 -5.21 2.40 -3.94
C ILE A 148 -5.67 2.33 -2.50
N ASP A 149 -4.73 2.30 -1.57
CA ASP A 149 -4.95 2.41 -0.14
C ASP A 149 -4.51 3.80 0.35
N LEU A 150 -5.49 4.59 0.77
CA LEU A 150 -5.27 5.87 1.45
C LEU A 150 -5.35 5.61 2.95
N GLU A 151 -4.20 5.56 3.62
CA GLU A 151 -4.12 5.25 5.04
C GLU A 151 -3.60 6.42 5.86
N MET A 152 -4.39 6.92 6.81
CA MET A 152 -4.06 8.12 7.62
C MET A 152 -3.65 9.33 6.76
N SER A 153 -4.11 9.38 5.52
CA SER A 153 -3.77 10.41 4.53
C SER A 153 -4.90 11.42 4.40
N ARG A 154 -4.59 12.62 3.90
CA ARG A 154 -5.59 13.69 3.79
C ARG A 154 -5.41 14.55 2.54
N ASN A 155 -6.49 15.21 2.15
CA ASN A 155 -6.52 16.16 1.03
C ASN A 155 -6.16 15.51 -0.32
N PHE A 156 -6.81 14.40 -0.65
CA PHE A 156 -6.59 13.68 -1.91
C PHE A 156 -7.79 13.75 -2.84
N LEU A 157 -7.48 13.87 -4.13
CA LEU A 157 -8.42 13.60 -5.21
C LEU A 157 -7.96 12.38 -6.00
N VAL A 158 -8.84 11.38 -6.11
CA VAL A 158 -8.67 10.21 -6.99
C VAL A 158 -9.73 10.30 -8.08
N GLU A 159 -9.33 10.45 -9.34
CA GLU A 159 -10.28 10.62 -10.44
C GLU A 159 -9.86 9.92 -11.74
N ASP A 160 -10.84 9.61 -12.57
CA ASP A 160 -10.65 9.09 -13.91
C ASP A 160 -9.77 7.83 -13.98
N CYS A 161 -9.76 7.02 -12.92
CA CYS A 161 -8.99 5.80 -12.83
C CYS A 161 -9.83 4.57 -13.17
N THR A 162 -9.19 3.55 -13.71
CA THR A 162 -9.79 2.24 -13.99
C THR A 162 -9.09 1.16 -13.17
N PHE A 163 -9.89 0.33 -12.48
CA PHE A 163 -9.41 -0.73 -11.60
C PHE A 163 -9.91 -2.10 -12.08
N ASP A 164 -9.01 -3.09 -12.02
CA ASP A 164 -9.28 -4.50 -12.27
C ASP A 164 -8.48 -5.30 -11.24
N GLN A 165 -9.08 -5.48 -10.04
CA GLN A 165 -8.37 -5.89 -8.83
C GLN A 165 -8.83 -7.26 -8.33
N GLY A 166 -7.95 -7.94 -7.62
CA GLY A 166 -8.27 -9.17 -6.88
C GLY A 166 -8.86 -8.90 -5.49
N ASP A 167 -8.77 -7.65 -5.01
CA ASP A 167 -9.33 -7.17 -3.75
C ASP A 167 -10.07 -5.83 -4.00
N ASP A 168 -10.03 -4.86 -3.11
CA ASP A 168 -10.74 -3.58 -3.25
C ASP A 168 -10.09 -2.65 -4.28
N ALA A 169 -10.87 -1.77 -4.92
CA ALA A 169 -10.33 -0.81 -5.90
C ALA A 169 -9.70 0.41 -5.22
N VAL A 170 -10.46 1.13 -4.40
CA VAL A 170 -9.96 2.24 -3.58
C VAL A 170 -10.37 2.00 -2.14
N VAL A 171 -9.44 2.12 -1.21
CA VAL A 171 -9.69 1.85 0.21
C VAL A 171 -9.23 3.01 1.09
N ILE A 172 -10.07 3.36 2.03
CA ILE A 172 -9.80 4.38 3.05
C ILE A 172 -9.52 3.68 4.36
N LYS A 173 -8.33 3.87 4.90
CA LYS A 173 -7.87 3.23 6.13
C LYS A 173 -7.28 4.25 7.10
N SER A 174 -7.21 3.90 8.38
CA SER A 174 -6.62 4.77 9.40
C SER A 174 -5.90 4.00 10.50
N GLY A 175 -5.18 2.98 10.08
CA GLY A 175 -4.32 2.18 10.96
C GLY A 175 -5.06 1.31 11.96
N ARG A 176 -4.30 0.50 12.66
CA ARG A 176 -4.81 -0.54 13.53
C ARG A 176 -4.42 -0.32 14.99
N ASN A 177 -5.41 -0.32 15.86
CA ASN A 177 -5.29 -0.38 17.32
C ASN A 177 -4.19 0.56 17.89
N HIS A 178 -3.24 0.03 18.62
CA HIS A 178 -2.22 0.81 19.34
C HIS A 178 -1.40 1.73 18.44
N ASP A 179 -1.03 1.28 17.22
CA ASP A 179 -0.29 2.14 16.30
C ASP A 179 -1.15 3.32 15.83
N ALA A 180 -2.40 3.05 15.46
CA ALA A 180 -3.32 4.11 15.08
C ALA A 180 -3.57 5.12 16.21
N TRP A 181 -3.77 4.64 17.43
CA TRP A 181 -3.98 5.51 18.60
C TRP A 181 -2.73 6.32 18.94
N ARG A 182 -1.55 5.72 18.83
CA ARG A 182 -0.26 6.40 19.06
C ARG A 182 0.00 7.49 18.01
N LEU A 183 -0.30 7.20 16.74
CA LEU A 183 -0.10 8.12 15.62
C LEU A 183 -1.15 9.23 15.60
N GLY A 184 -2.37 8.95 16.04
CA GLY A 184 -3.45 9.93 16.22
C GLY A 184 -3.83 10.66 14.92
N SER A 185 -3.66 10.02 13.75
CA SER A 185 -3.93 10.62 12.45
C SER A 185 -5.14 9.95 11.78
N PRO A 186 -6.23 10.68 11.52
CA PRO A 186 -7.33 10.17 10.73
C PRO A 186 -6.99 10.14 9.23
N CYS A 187 -7.79 9.40 8.45
CA CYS A 187 -7.87 9.60 7.00
C CYS A 187 -9.04 10.55 6.70
N GLU A 188 -8.78 11.65 5.99
CA GLU A 188 -9.80 12.69 5.84
C GLU A 188 -9.67 13.53 4.56
N ASN A 189 -10.77 14.18 4.18
CA ASN A 189 -10.84 15.07 3.02
C ASN A 189 -10.43 14.35 1.74
N ILE A 190 -11.04 13.20 1.46
CA ILE A 190 -10.78 12.39 0.27
C ILE A 190 -11.95 12.51 -0.69
N VAL A 191 -11.67 12.77 -1.94
CA VAL A 191 -12.66 12.72 -3.02
C VAL A 191 -12.28 11.62 -4.01
N VAL A 192 -13.20 10.70 -4.26
CA VAL A 192 -13.07 9.68 -5.32
C VAL A 192 -14.20 9.90 -6.31
N ARG A 193 -13.86 10.15 -7.59
CA ARG A 193 -14.88 10.40 -8.61
C ARG A 193 -14.48 9.88 -10.00
N ASN A 194 -15.47 9.65 -10.86
CA ASN A 194 -15.29 9.23 -12.25
C ASN A 194 -14.43 7.97 -12.42
N CYS A 195 -14.33 7.13 -11.38
CA CYS A 195 -13.57 5.90 -11.46
C CYS A 195 -14.43 4.73 -11.94
N THR A 196 -13.80 3.79 -12.65
CA THR A 196 -14.44 2.57 -13.15
C THR A 196 -13.81 1.35 -12.51
N VAL A 197 -14.61 0.42 -12.01
CA VAL A 197 -14.16 -0.88 -11.52
C VAL A 197 -14.66 -1.97 -12.45
N LYS A 198 -13.73 -2.71 -13.06
CA LYS A 198 -14.04 -3.88 -13.90
C LYS A 198 -14.20 -5.14 -13.06
N ALA A 199 -13.32 -5.30 -12.07
CA ALA A 199 -13.38 -6.34 -11.06
C ALA A 199 -12.78 -5.80 -9.75
N GLY A 200 -13.23 -6.32 -8.61
CA GLY A 200 -12.80 -5.95 -7.26
C GLY A 200 -13.86 -6.33 -6.24
N HIS A 201 -13.49 -6.35 -4.96
CA HIS A 201 -14.47 -6.59 -3.90
C HIS A 201 -15.38 -5.37 -3.71
N THR A 202 -14.79 -4.16 -3.66
CA THR A 202 -15.55 -2.90 -3.58
C THR A 202 -15.00 -1.84 -4.55
N LEU A 203 -15.84 -0.87 -4.92
CA LEU A 203 -15.40 0.34 -5.60
C LEU A 203 -14.66 1.27 -4.63
N LEU A 204 -15.26 1.52 -3.48
CA LEU A 204 -14.73 2.33 -2.40
C LEU A 204 -14.99 1.62 -1.08
N GLY A 205 -13.94 1.05 -0.50
CA GLY A 205 -13.95 0.44 0.81
C GLY A 205 -13.58 1.44 1.91
N ILE A 206 -14.22 1.32 3.07
CA ILE A 206 -13.83 2.03 4.29
C ILE A 206 -13.48 0.99 5.34
N GLY A 207 -12.20 0.81 5.59
CA GLY A 207 -11.70 -0.22 6.50
C GLY A 207 -10.90 -1.34 5.81
N SER A 208 -10.66 -2.43 6.55
CA SER A 208 -11.08 -2.73 7.94
C SER A 208 -10.30 -1.94 9.02
N GLU A 209 -9.12 -1.43 8.75
CA GLU A 209 -8.27 -0.69 9.68
C GLU A 209 -8.79 0.75 9.85
N LEU A 210 -9.54 1.02 10.94
CA LEU A 210 -10.21 2.31 11.17
C LEU A 210 -9.92 2.94 12.53
N SER A 211 -8.89 2.47 13.21
CA SER A 211 -8.66 2.86 14.62
C SER A 211 -8.26 4.33 14.79
N GLY A 212 -7.73 4.98 13.74
CA GLY A 212 -7.39 6.42 13.75
C GLY A 212 -8.53 7.36 13.37
N GLY A 213 -9.64 6.79 12.87
CA GLY A 213 -10.81 7.55 12.43
C GLY A 213 -10.80 7.94 10.94
N VAL A 214 -12.01 8.10 10.39
CA VAL A 214 -12.22 8.50 8.97
C VAL A 214 -13.31 9.57 8.94
N ARG A 215 -13.12 10.62 8.13
CA ARG A 215 -14.10 11.69 7.97
C ARG A 215 -13.98 12.45 6.66
N ASN A 216 -15.06 13.05 6.20
CA ASN A 216 -15.11 13.86 4.96
C ASN A 216 -14.63 13.08 3.73
N ILE A 217 -15.31 11.96 3.45
CA ILE A 217 -15.05 11.13 2.26
C ILE A 217 -16.21 11.33 1.28
#